data_5b8a941ec050e30659e82bc4511dd85f
#
_entry.id   5b8a941ec050e30659e82bc4511dd85f
#
_cell.length_a   1.000
_cell.length_b   1.000
_cell.length_c   1.000
_cell.angle_alpha   90.00
_cell.angle_beta   90.00
_cell.angle_gamma   90.00
#
_symmetry.space_group_name_H-M   'P 1'
#
loop_
_entity.id
_entity.type
_entity.pdbx_description
1 polymer ?
#
loop_
_entity_poly.entity_id
_entity_poly.type
_entity_poly.pdbx_seq_one_letter_code
_entity_poly.pdbx_strand_id
1 'polypeptide(L)'
;MDIQWYPGHMTKSIRIMQEDIRLVDLVIELVDARIPLSSRNPDIDRLAGTKSRLLILNKSDLSDENCCRLWISYFKGLSINAILLDSRKTGNKKRLLSAMQSACSERIQRDRERGMKERPIRAMVAGIPNV
;
A
#
# COMPACT_ATOMS: atom_id res chain seq x y z
N MET A 1 3.89 26.46 -6.60
CA MET A 1 2.45 26.23 -6.61
C MET A 1 2.16 25.00 -7.45
N ASP A 2 1.67 23.96 -6.80
CA ASP A 2 1.33 22.74 -7.51
C ASP A 2 -0.02 22.87 -8.16
N ILE A 3 -0.05 22.88 -9.48
CA ILE A 3 -1.30 22.87 -10.23
C ILE A 3 -1.69 21.44 -10.46
N GLN A 4 -2.74 20.98 -9.79
CA GLN A 4 -3.24 19.64 -9.97
C GLN A 4 -4.48 19.68 -10.87
N TRP A 5 -4.34 19.09 -12.05
CA TRP A 5 -5.43 19.01 -13.00
C TRP A 5 -6.08 17.64 -12.92
N TYR A 6 -7.17 17.55 -12.19
CA TYR A 6 -7.94 16.32 -12.12
C TYR A 6 -9.21 16.46 -12.94
N PRO A 7 -9.48 15.56 -13.90
CA PRO A 7 -10.81 15.44 -14.48
C PRO A 7 -11.86 15.25 -13.39
N GLY A 8 -13.10 15.65 -13.63
CA GLY A 8 -14.15 15.57 -12.62
C GLY A 8 -14.30 14.21 -11.96
N HIS A 9 -14.16 13.12 -12.74
CA HIS A 9 -14.23 11.76 -12.21
C HIS A 9 -13.07 11.44 -11.25
N MET A 10 -11.88 12.00 -11.48
CA MET A 10 -10.73 11.80 -10.58
C MET A 10 -10.91 12.55 -9.28
N THR A 11 -11.49 13.76 -9.32
CA THR A 11 -11.83 14.53 -8.12
C THR A 11 -12.81 13.75 -7.25
N LYS A 12 -13.83 13.15 -7.88
CA LYS A 12 -14.80 12.30 -7.18
C LYS A 12 -14.13 11.08 -6.56
N SER A 13 -13.23 10.43 -7.29
CA SER A 13 -12.49 9.26 -6.80
C SER A 13 -11.63 9.59 -5.60
N ILE A 14 -10.96 10.74 -5.60
CA ILE A 14 -10.15 11.21 -4.47
C ILE A 14 -11.03 11.46 -3.25
N ARG A 15 -12.21 12.06 -3.43
CA ARG A 15 -13.15 12.30 -2.34
C ARG A 15 -13.63 11.00 -1.71
N ILE A 16 -13.99 10.01 -2.52
CA ILE A 16 -14.40 8.68 -2.05
C ILE A 16 -13.25 8.03 -1.28
N MET A 17 -12.03 8.12 -1.80
CA MET A 17 -10.84 7.60 -1.15
C MET A 17 -10.59 8.28 0.22
N GLN A 18 -10.78 9.58 0.32
CA GLN A 18 -10.66 10.29 1.59
C GLN A 18 -11.66 9.80 2.64
N GLU A 19 -12.89 9.50 2.22
CA GLU A 19 -13.91 8.96 3.10
C GLU A 19 -13.58 7.53 3.53
N ASP A 20 -13.15 6.70 2.59
CA ASP A 20 -12.83 5.29 2.85
C ASP A 20 -11.62 5.12 3.76
N ILE A 21 -10.60 5.96 3.62
CA ILE A 21 -9.38 5.90 4.44
C ILE A 21 -9.69 6.05 5.93
N ARG A 22 -10.70 6.79 6.28
CA ARG A 22 -11.10 6.95 7.70
C ARG A 22 -11.54 5.64 8.34
N LEU A 23 -12.04 4.72 7.53
CA LEU A 23 -12.64 3.46 7.99
C LEU A 23 -11.66 2.30 7.99
N VAL A 24 -10.47 2.46 7.40
CA VAL A 24 -9.51 1.37 7.24
C VAL A 24 -8.36 1.49 8.23
N ASP A 25 -7.68 0.37 8.42
CA ASP A 25 -6.49 0.26 9.28
C ASP A 25 -5.22 0.30 8.45
N LEU A 26 -5.30 -0.10 7.20
CA LEU A 26 -4.17 -0.31 6.31
C LEU A 26 -4.48 0.21 4.93
N VAL A 27 -3.53 0.94 4.36
CA VAL A 27 -3.58 1.36 2.96
C VAL A 27 -2.56 0.54 2.19
N ILE A 28 -3.04 -0.24 1.22
CA ILE A 28 -2.22 -1.05 0.33
C ILE A 28 -2.10 -0.31 -1.00
N GLU A 29 -0.87 0.03 -1.38
CA GLU A 29 -0.60 0.69 -2.65
C GLU A 29 0.01 -0.29 -3.64
N LEU A 30 -0.59 -0.39 -4.84
CA LEU A 30 -0.06 -1.20 -5.93
C LEU A 30 0.80 -0.34 -6.83
N VAL A 31 2.02 -0.76 -7.08
CA VAL A 31 2.91 -0.09 -8.02
C VAL A 31 3.54 -1.11 -8.97
N ASP A 32 3.98 -0.66 -10.12
CA ASP A 32 4.68 -1.49 -11.08
C ASP A 32 6.14 -1.65 -10.66
N ALA A 33 6.60 -2.88 -10.47
CA ALA A 33 7.95 -3.17 -10.02
C ALA A 33 9.03 -2.67 -10.97
N ARG A 34 8.69 -2.44 -12.24
CA ARG A 34 9.64 -1.91 -13.25
C ARG A 34 9.88 -0.41 -13.09
N ILE A 35 8.87 0.32 -12.61
CA ILE A 35 8.90 1.78 -12.47
C ILE A 35 8.21 2.22 -11.18
N PRO A 36 8.72 1.81 -10.00
CA PRO A 36 7.97 2.00 -8.75
C PRO A 36 7.60 3.44 -8.44
N LEU A 37 8.52 4.39 -8.61
CA LEU A 37 8.23 5.78 -8.30
C LEU A 37 7.25 6.40 -9.29
N SER A 38 7.43 6.12 -10.57
CA SER A 38 6.57 6.69 -11.63
C SER A 38 5.16 6.13 -11.59
N SER A 39 4.97 4.91 -11.07
CA SER A 39 3.67 4.26 -10.98
C SER A 39 2.94 4.52 -9.66
N ARG A 40 3.52 5.34 -8.76
CA ARG A 40 2.85 5.74 -7.53
C ARG A 40 1.88 6.89 -7.76
N ASN A 41 0.78 6.85 -7.00
CA ASN A 41 -0.11 8.00 -6.90
C ASN A 41 0.44 8.95 -5.82
N PRO A 42 0.84 10.18 -6.18
CA PRO A 42 1.46 11.11 -5.22
C PRO A 42 0.54 11.52 -4.08
N ASP A 43 -0.77 11.40 -4.25
CA ASP A 43 -1.74 11.78 -3.22
C ASP A 43 -1.87 10.75 -2.10
N ILE A 44 -1.43 9.51 -2.31
CA ILE A 44 -1.60 8.44 -1.33
C ILE A 44 -0.86 8.76 -0.02
N ASP A 45 0.35 9.30 -0.09
CA ASP A 45 1.12 9.62 1.11
C ASP A 45 0.38 10.62 2.01
N ARG A 46 -0.22 11.62 1.39
CA ARG A 46 -1.00 12.64 2.11
C ARG A 46 -2.31 12.06 2.65
N LEU A 47 -3.03 11.30 1.82
CA LEU A 47 -4.34 10.75 2.18
C LEU A 47 -4.25 9.68 3.26
N ALA A 48 -3.20 8.85 3.22
CA ALA A 48 -3.02 7.78 4.19
C ALA A 48 -2.71 8.30 5.61
N GLY A 49 -2.09 9.48 5.72
CA GLY A 49 -1.78 10.08 7.02
C GLY A 49 -0.99 9.12 7.91
N THR A 50 -1.54 8.79 9.08
CA THR A 50 -0.92 7.91 10.07
C THR A 50 -1.32 6.44 9.95
N LYS A 51 -2.09 6.08 8.93
CA LYS A 51 -2.52 4.68 8.74
C LYS A 51 -1.32 3.80 8.42
N SER A 52 -1.42 2.53 8.76
CA SER A 52 -0.42 1.53 8.35
C SER A 52 -0.36 1.43 6.83
N ARG A 53 0.83 1.15 6.30
CA ARG A 53 1.05 1.16 4.86
C ARG A 53 1.75 -0.10 4.40
N LEU A 54 1.32 -0.61 3.26
CA LEU A 54 1.95 -1.72 2.57
C LEU A 54 2.02 -1.37 1.08
N LEU A 55 3.21 -1.46 0.52
CA LEU A 55 3.42 -1.23 -0.91
C LEU A 55 3.67 -2.57 -1.59
N ILE A 56 2.93 -2.85 -2.65
CA ILE A 56 3.09 -4.07 -3.42
C ILE A 56 3.73 -3.73 -4.75
N LEU A 57 4.94 -4.26 -4.95
CA LEU A 57 5.64 -4.18 -6.22
C LEU A 57 5.14 -5.31 -7.12
N ASN A 58 4.14 -5.02 -7.91
CA ASN A 58 3.52 -5.98 -8.83
C ASN A 58 4.33 -6.14 -10.11
N LYS A 59 4.09 -7.21 -10.85
CA LYS A 59 4.83 -7.55 -12.07
C LYS A 59 6.33 -7.74 -11.81
N SER A 60 6.68 -8.28 -10.65
CA SER A 60 8.08 -8.47 -10.25
C SER A 60 8.85 -9.42 -11.18
N ASP A 61 8.13 -10.30 -11.87
CA ASP A 61 8.69 -11.20 -12.91
C ASP A 61 9.27 -10.44 -14.11
N LEU A 62 8.80 -9.20 -14.34
CA LEU A 62 9.25 -8.35 -15.44
C LEU A 62 10.35 -7.38 -15.04
N SER A 63 10.83 -7.46 -13.81
CA SER A 63 11.82 -6.54 -13.25
C SER A 63 13.08 -7.27 -12.80
N ASP A 64 14.19 -6.53 -12.71
CA ASP A 64 15.44 -7.05 -12.17
C ASP A 64 15.30 -7.29 -10.66
N GLU A 65 15.68 -8.49 -10.21
CA GLU A 65 15.56 -8.87 -8.80
C GLU A 65 16.39 -7.99 -7.88
N ASN A 66 17.60 -7.61 -8.29
CA ASN A 66 18.45 -6.73 -7.48
C ASN A 66 17.83 -5.34 -7.34
N CYS A 67 17.28 -4.81 -8.43
CA CYS A 67 16.57 -3.53 -8.39
C CYS A 67 15.35 -3.60 -7.46
N CYS A 68 14.61 -4.70 -7.49
CA CYS A 68 13.47 -4.88 -6.60
C CYS A 68 13.89 -4.86 -5.13
N ARG A 69 14.99 -5.51 -4.78
CA ARG A 69 15.53 -5.50 -3.41
C ARG A 69 15.93 -4.09 -2.97
N LEU A 70 16.55 -3.33 -3.87
CA LEU A 70 16.93 -1.94 -3.59
C LEU A 70 15.69 -1.07 -3.35
N TRP A 71 14.62 -1.27 -4.13
CA TRP A 71 13.38 -0.56 -3.93
C TRP A 71 12.72 -0.89 -2.59
N ILE A 72 12.72 -2.16 -2.18
CA ILE A 72 12.20 -2.57 -0.87
C ILE A 72 12.96 -1.85 0.24
N SER A 73 14.28 -1.80 0.16
CA SER A 73 15.12 -1.09 1.14
C SER A 73 14.84 0.41 1.15
N TYR A 74 14.66 1.00 -0.02
CA TYR A 74 14.34 2.41 -0.16
C TYR A 74 13.02 2.76 0.54
N PHE A 75 11.96 2.00 0.29
CA PHE A 75 10.66 2.24 0.92
C PHE A 75 10.70 1.97 2.42
N LYS A 76 11.45 0.98 2.85
CA LYS A 76 11.66 0.73 4.28
C LYS A 76 12.27 1.94 4.98
N GLY A 77 13.21 2.62 4.33
CA GLY A 77 13.78 3.87 4.83
C GLY A 77 12.75 4.98 4.98
N LEU A 78 11.65 4.92 4.24
CA LEU A 78 10.51 5.86 4.36
C LEU A 78 9.43 5.33 5.31
N SER A 79 9.70 4.29 6.08
CA SER A 79 8.75 3.61 6.97
C SER A 79 7.56 2.99 6.23
N ILE A 80 7.77 2.56 5.01
CA ILE A 80 6.77 1.87 4.20
C ILE A 80 7.24 0.44 3.97
N ASN A 81 6.47 -0.53 4.45
CA ASN A 81 6.74 -1.94 4.16
C ASN A 81 6.40 -2.23 2.71
N ALA A 82 7.31 -2.92 2.02
CA ALA A 82 7.12 -3.27 0.61
C ALA A 82 7.38 -4.76 0.39
N ILE A 83 6.58 -5.37 -0.48
CA ILE A 83 6.77 -6.76 -0.90
C ILE A 83 6.73 -6.86 -2.41
N LEU A 84 7.40 -7.90 -2.92
CA LEU A 84 7.34 -8.26 -4.32
C LEU A 84 6.20 -9.24 -4.54
N LEU A 85 5.43 -9.03 -5.60
CA LEU A 85 4.33 -9.90 -5.96
C LEU A 85 4.28 -10.12 -7.46
N ASP A 86 4.13 -11.37 -7.86
CA ASP A 86 3.73 -11.75 -9.21
C ASP A 86 2.31 -12.29 -9.11
N SER A 87 1.34 -11.52 -9.53
CA SER A 87 -0.07 -11.85 -9.41
C SER A 87 -0.47 -13.13 -10.17
N ARG A 88 0.39 -13.61 -11.07
CA ARG A 88 0.16 -14.84 -11.82
C ARG A 88 0.58 -16.10 -11.06
N LYS A 89 1.37 -15.95 -9.99
CA LYS A 89 1.84 -17.10 -9.20
C LYS A 89 0.85 -17.48 -8.13
N THR A 90 0.83 -18.78 -7.78
CA THR A 90 0.07 -19.27 -6.65
C THR A 90 0.83 -19.02 -5.33
N GLY A 91 0.12 -19.05 -4.20
CA GLY A 91 0.75 -18.83 -2.89
C GLY A 91 0.85 -17.38 -2.47
N ASN A 92 0.43 -16.44 -3.30
CA ASN A 92 0.46 -15.00 -3.00
C ASN A 92 -0.42 -14.64 -1.80
N LYS A 93 -1.52 -15.33 -1.62
CA LYS A 93 -2.47 -15.05 -0.53
C LYS A 93 -1.80 -15.14 0.84
N LYS A 94 -1.02 -16.18 1.07
CA LYS A 94 -0.33 -16.38 2.35
C LYS A 94 0.71 -15.28 2.60
N ARG A 95 1.51 -14.97 1.58
CA ARG A 95 2.51 -13.90 1.65
C ARG A 95 1.86 -12.54 1.91
N LEU A 96 0.77 -12.26 1.21
CA LEU A 96 0.04 -11.02 1.37
C LEU A 96 -0.54 -10.87 2.78
N LEU A 97 -1.19 -11.91 3.30
CA LEU A 97 -1.75 -11.88 4.65
C LEU A 97 -0.66 -11.66 5.69
N SER A 98 0.48 -12.34 5.55
CA SER A 98 1.62 -12.17 6.46
C SER A 98 2.16 -10.74 6.42
N ALA A 99 2.28 -10.16 5.23
CA ALA A 99 2.74 -8.78 5.06
C ALA A 99 1.76 -7.77 5.66
N MET A 100 0.46 -8.01 5.51
CA MET A 100 -0.58 -7.16 6.09
C MET A 100 -0.52 -7.17 7.61
N GLN A 101 -0.35 -8.35 8.22
CA GLN A 101 -0.20 -8.47 9.67
C GLN A 101 1.05 -7.76 10.17
N SER A 102 2.16 -7.90 9.46
CA SER A 102 3.41 -7.20 9.81
C SER A 102 3.26 -5.69 9.72
N ALA A 103 2.59 -5.19 8.68
CA ALA A 103 2.38 -3.76 8.51
C ALA A 103 1.50 -3.16 9.61
N CYS A 104 0.57 -3.94 10.16
CA CYS A 104 -0.36 -3.51 11.22
C CYS A 104 0.10 -3.93 12.62
N SER A 105 1.33 -4.43 12.78
CA SER A 105 1.79 -5.02 14.05
C SER A 105 1.67 -4.06 15.24
N GLU A 106 2.00 -2.81 15.07
CA GLU A 106 1.92 -1.81 16.13
C GLU A 106 0.47 -1.60 16.60
N ARG A 107 -0.46 -1.52 15.68
CA ARG A 107 -1.87 -1.38 16.00
C ARG A 107 -2.39 -2.61 16.72
N ILE A 108 -2.07 -3.79 16.22
CA ILE A 108 -2.47 -5.06 16.83
C ILE A 108 -1.96 -5.13 18.27
N GLN A 109 -0.71 -4.75 18.48
CA GLN A 109 -0.11 -4.73 19.82
C GLN A 109 -0.81 -3.75 20.75
N ARG A 110 -1.11 -2.54 20.28
CA ARG A 110 -1.85 -1.55 21.08
C ARG A 110 -3.23 -2.04 21.46
N ASP A 111 -3.94 -2.67 20.53
CA ASP A 111 -5.27 -3.22 20.79
C ASP A 111 -5.21 -4.33 21.86
N ARG A 112 -4.21 -5.21 21.81
CA ARG A 112 -3.99 -6.25 22.81
C ARG A 112 -3.71 -5.67 24.19
N GLU A 113 -2.87 -4.66 24.26
CA GLU A 113 -2.53 -3.98 25.52
C GLU A 113 -3.76 -3.32 26.16
N ARG A 114 -4.71 -2.86 25.36
CA ARG A 114 -5.96 -2.26 25.82
C ARG A 114 -7.04 -3.30 26.12
N GLY A 115 -6.75 -4.59 25.94
CA GLY A 115 -7.71 -5.66 26.14
C GLY A 115 -8.81 -5.72 25.09
N MET A 116 -8.62 -5.11 23.93
CA MET A 116 -9.58 -5.13 22.84
C MET A 116 -9.60 -6.49 22.15
N LYS A 117 -10.79 -6.93 21.72
CA LYS A 117 -10.93 -8.16 20.96
C LYS A 117 -10.21 -8.03 19.61
N GLU A 118 -9.65 -9.15 19.15
CA GLU A 118 -9.11 -9.22 17.81
C GLU A 118 -10.22 -8.96 16.79
N ARG A 119 -9.92 -8.12 15.82
CA ARG A 119 -10.82 -7.82 14.71
C ARG A 119 -10.06 -7.92 13.40
N PRO A 120 -10.75 -8.24 12.30
CA PRO A 120 -10.12 -8.29 10.99
C PRO A 120 -9.45 -6.96 10.63
N ILE A 121 -8.35 -7.04 9.90
CA ILE A 121 -7.71 -5.86 9.34
C ILE A 121 -8.58 -5.35 8.18
N ARG A 122 -8.96 -4.08 8.24
CA ARG A 122 -9.65 -3.42 7.14
C ARG A 122 -8.61 -2.73 6.29
N ALA A 123 -8.58 -3.07 5.01
CA ALA A 123 -7.58 -2.51 4.09
C ALA A 123 -8.25 -1.88 2.89
N MET A 124 -7.66 -0.79 2.43
CA MET A 124 -8.01 -0.16 1.16
C MET A 124 -6.87 -0.40 0.18
N VAL A 125 -7.21 -0.84 -1.03
CA VAL A 125 -6.24 -1.04 -2.10
C VAL A 125 -6.32 0.13 -3.06
N ALA A 126 -5.20 0.77 -3.33
CA ALA A 126 -5.12 1.92 -4.22
C ALA A 126 -3.97 1.75 -5.21
N GLY A 127 -4.10 2.38 -6.36
CA GLY A 127 -3.07 2.35 -7.40
C GLY A 127 -3.52 3.13 -8.63
N ILE A 128 -2.60 3.35 -9.54
CA ILE A 128 -2.93 3.90 -10.85
C ILE A 128 -3.38 2.77 -11.79
N PRO A 129 -4.08 3.07 -12.88
CA PRO A 129 -4.48 2.05 -13.84
C PRO A 129 -3.30 1.25 -14.40
N ASN A 130 -3.52 -0.03 -14.69
CA ASN A 130 -2.55 -0.94 -15.32
C ASN A 130 -1.32 -1.28 -14.47
N VAL A 131 -1.44 -1.21 -13.18
CA VAL A 131 -0.36 -1.60 -12.26
C VAL A 131 -0.47 -3.07 -11.85
#